data_84a431a2bc33fc01a8d4072375884555
#
_entry.id   84a431a2bc33fc01a8d4072375884555
#
_cell.length_a   1.000
_cell.length_b   1.000
_cell.length_c   1.000
_cell.angle_alpha   90.00
_cell.angle_beta   90.00
_cell.angle_gamma   90.00
#
_symmetry.space_group_name_H-M   'P 1'
#
loop_
_entity.id
_entity.type
_entity.pdbx_description
1 polymer ?
#
loop_
_entity_poly.entity_id
_entity_poly.type
_entity_poly.pdbx_seq_one_letter_code
_entity_poly.pdbx_strand_id
1 'polypeptide(L)'
;MLKKIEAYIRTEKLDGVRLALLEIGIPAIDTVEVQGHGRQSGIKLAGRHSTYIVDTLPRIQVNFVVGEEDVQQAVDAIQRTAATGNQGDGAIFISPVENLIRISTGEEGDEALTYEGEIDIAEHQVRRDD
;
A
#
# COMPACT_ATOMS: atom_id res chain seq x y z
N MET A 1 18.77 -3.02 -4.50
CA MET A 1 17.74 -3.46 -5.44
C MET A 1 16.40 -2.89 -5.06
N LEU A 2 15.64 -2.51 -6.05
CA LEU A 2 14.32 -1.91 -5.79
C LEU A 2 13.23 -2.97 -5.74
N LYS A 3 12.23 -2.71 -4.90
CA LYS A 3 11.08 -3.58 -4.75
C LYS A 3 9.81 -2.76 -4.84
N LYS A 4 8.80 -3.33 -5.48
CA LYS A 4 7.47 -2.74 -5.51
C LYS A 4 6.62 -3.44 -4.47
N ILE A 5 5.89 -2.65 -3.70
CA ILE A 5 4.95 -3.17 -2.73
C ILE A 5 3.55 -2.80 -3.21
N GLU A 6 2.69 -3.82 -3.27
CA GLU A 6 1.27 -3.67 -3.56
C GLU A 6 0.52 -4.24 -2.39
N ALA A 7 -0.21 -3.41 -1.68
CA ALA A 7 -0.98 -3.87 -0.53
C ALA A 7 -2.46 -3.66 -0.81
N TYR A 8 -3.23 -4.74 -0.66
CA TYR A 8 -4.68 -4.64 -0.73
C TYR A 8 -5.20 -4.59 0.68
N ILE A 9 -5.82 -3.49 1.06
CA ILE A 9 -6.27 -3.26 2.43
C ILE A 9 -7.74 -2.88 2.45
N ARG A 10 -8.34 -2.92 3.63
CA ARG A 10 -9.69 -2.42 3.81
C ARG A 10 -9.69 -0.91 3.61
N THR A 11 -10.75 -0.41 2.99
CA THR A 11 -10.85 1.00 2.68
C THR A 11 -10.67 1.88 3.91
N GLU A 12 -11.27 1.49 5.03
CA GLU A 12 -11.22 2.27 6.27
C GLU A 12 -9.83 2.28 6.93
N LYS A 13 -8.91 1.46 6.44
CA LYS A 13 -7.56 1.41 6.99
C LYS A 13 -6.58 2.32 6.25
N LEU A 14 -7.01 2.93 5.15
CA LEU A 14 -6.11 3.71 4.31
C LEU A 14 -5.41 4.83 5.06
N ASP A 15 -6.14 5.62 5.83
CA ASP A 15 -5.54 6.75 6.52
C ASP A 15 -4.46 6.32 7.51
N GLY A 16 -4.73 5.25 8.26
CA GLY A 16 -3.75 4.72 9.20
C GLY A 16 -2.51 4.19 8.51
N VAL A 17 -2.70 3.49 7.39
CA VAL A 17 -1.58 2.98 6.61
C VAL A 17 -0.74 4.12 6.06
N ARG A 18 -1.38 5.14 5.50
CA ARG A 18 -0.66 6.29 4.96
C ARG A 18 0.19 6.98 6.03
N LEU A 19 -0.38 7.20 7.20
CA LEU A 19 0.35 7.82 8.29
C LEU A 19 1.54 6.98 8.73
N ALA A 20 1.34 5.67 8.85
CA ALA A 20 2.42 4.79 9.26
C ALA A 20 3.55 4.77 8.24
N LEU A 21 3.22 4.78 6.95
CA LEU A 21 4.24 4.83 5.90
C LEU A 21 4.95 6.17 5.89
N LEU A 22 4.23 7.26 6.09
CA LEU A 22 4.82 8.58 6.17
C LEU A 22 5.83 8.67 7.32
N GLU A 23 5.49 8.09 8.47
CA GLU A 23 6.36 8.10 9.65
C GLU A 23 7.69 7.40 9.40
N ILE A 24 7.73 6.43 8.51
CA ILE A 24 8.97 5.74 8.19
C ILE A 24 9.62 6.25 6.90
N GLY A 25 9.16 7.42 6.43
CA GLY A 25 9.82 8.08 5.31
C GLY A 25 9.31 7.70 3.94
N ILE A 26 8.09 7.17 3.85
CA ILE A 26 7.47 6.81 2.57
C ILE A 26 6.26 7.73 2.35
N PRO A 27 6.49 8.92 1.78
CA PRO A 27 5.39 9.88 1.62
C PRO A 27 4.56 9.69 0.37
N ALA A 28 5.17 9.12 -0.66
CA ALA A 28 4.51 9.03 -1.96
C ALA A 28 3.98 7.63 -2.20
N ILE A 29 2.67 7.50 -2.24
CA ILE A 29 2.00 6.25 -2.55
C ILE A 29 0.92 6.53 -3.59
N ASP A 30 0.63 5.52 -4.40
CA ASP A 30 -0.49 5.55 -5.33
C ASP A 30 -1.58 4.65 -4.79
N THR A 31 -2.83 5.02 -4.98
CA THR A 31 -3.94 4.19 -4.55
C THR A 31 -4.91 3.95 -5.69
N VAL A 32 -5.49 2.76 -5.69
CA VAL A 32 -6.50 2.37 -6.66
C VAL A 32 -7.63 1.69 -5.90
N GLU A 33 -8.85 2.07 -6.21
CA GLU A 33 -10.00 1.38 -5.64
C GLU A 33 -10.21 0.08 -6.41
N VAL A 34 -10.41 -1.01 -5.68
CA VAL A 34 -10.63 -2.32 -6.28
C VAL A 34 -11.77 -3.02 -5.58
N GLN A 35 -12.41 -3.95 -6.30
CA GLN A 35 -13.40 -4.83 -5.71
C GLN A 35 -12.81 -6.23 -5.69
N GLY A 36 -12.74 -6.81 -4.50
CA GLY A 36 -12.22 -8.15 -4.34
C GLY A 36 -13.33 -9.18 -4.44
N HIS A 37 -13.02 -10.27 -5.08
CA HIS A 37 -13.88 -11.44 -5.15
C HIS A 37 -13.05 -12.61 -4.63
N GLY A 38 -13.53 -13.28 -3.61
CA GLY A 38 -12.74 -14.35 -3.04
C GLY A 38 -13.55 -15.27 -2.16
N ARG A 39 -12.84 -16.06 -1.38
CA ARG A 39 -13.44 -17.08 -0.52
C ARG A 39 -13.76 -16.55 0.85
N GLN A 40 -14.07 -15.29 0.95
CA GLN A 40 -14.35 -14.73 2.24
C GLN A 40 -15.75 -15.06 2.68
N SER A 41 -15.96 -15.03 3.98
CA SER A 41 -17.28 -15.10 4.53
C SER A 41 -17.99 -13.82 4.19
N GLY A 42 -18.64 -13.79 3.08
CA GLY A 42 -19.45 -12.68 2.70
C GLY A 42 -20.88 -12.89 3.15
N ILE A 43 -21.75 -12.08 2.61
CA ILE A 43 -23.17 -12.22 2.87
C ILE A 43 -23.67 -13.45 2.12
N LYS A 44 -24.31 -14.36 2.85
CA LYS A 44 -24.92 -15.51 2.22
C LYS A 44 -26.30 -15.12 1.75
N LEU A 45 -26.53 -15.32 0.45
CA LEU A 45 -27.83 -15.08 -0.12
C LEU A 45 -28.52 -16.42 -0.40
N ALA A 46 -29.74 -16.55 0.03
CA ALA A 46 -30.51 -17.75 -0.22
C ALA A 46 -31.05 -17.69 -1.64
N GLY A 47 -30.55 -18.56 -2.48
CA GLY A 47 -31.10 -18.72 -3.82
C GLY A 47 -32.21 -19.73 -3.80
N ARG A 48 -32.86 -19.90 -4.97
CA ARG A 48 -33.99 -20.82 -5.09
C ARG A 48 -33.56 -22.25 -4.83
N HIS A 49 -32.36 -22.61 -5.25
CA HIS A 49 -31.86 -23.98 -5.17
C HIS A 49 -30.62 -24.11 -4.31
N SER A 50 -30.05 -22.99 -3.87
CA SER A 50 -28.83 -23.05 -3.10
C SER A 50 -28.61 -21.69 -2.43
N THR A 51 -27.70 -21.69 -1.47
CA THR A 51 -27.20 -20.44 -0.94
C THR A 51 -25.88 -20.12 -1.66
N TYR A 52 -25.65 -18.88 -1.89
CA TYR A 52 -24.35 -18.45 -2.43
C TYR A 52 -23.84 -17.28 -1.63
N ILE A 53 -22.54 -17.08 -1.71
CA ILE A 53 -21.87 -16.05 -0.92
C ILE A 53 -21.57 -14.87 -1.81
N VAL A 54 -21.97 -13.70 -1.36
CA VAL A 54 -21.58 -12.47 -2.01
C VAL A 54 -20.22 -12.11 -1.43
N ASP A 55 -19.18 -12.21 -2.25
CA ASP A 55 -17.81 -12.03 -1.81
C ASP A 55 -17.12 -10.82 -2.41
N THR A 56 -17.91 -9.88 -2.93
CA THR A 56 -17.37 -8.63 -3.45
C THR A 56 -17.20 -7.65 -2.32
N LEU A 57 -15.95 -7.30 -2.06
CA LEU A 57 -15.61 -6.35 -1.01
C LEU A 57 -14.81 -5.20 -1.59
N PRO A 58 -15.17 -3.97 -1.26
CA PRO A 58 -14.35 -2.83 -1.67
C PRO A 58 -13.04 -2.82 -0.92
N ARG A 59 -11.96 -2.55 -1.63
CA ARG A 59 -10.62 -2.46 -1.07
C ARG A 59 -9.87 -1.34 -1.74
N ILE A 60 -8.76 -0.96 -1.12
CA ILE A 60 -7.83 -0.02 -1.71
C ILE A 60 -6.53 -0.75 -1.96
N GLN A 61 -6.01 -0.62 -3.16
CA GLN A 61 -4.68 -1.08 -3.48
C GLN A 61 -3.73 0.09 -3.27
N VAL A 62 -2.73 -0.11 -2.43
CA VAL A 62 -1.69 0.88 -2.13
C VAL A 62 -0.42 0.42 -2.80
N ASN A 63 0.18 1.27 -3.61
CA ASN A 63 1.36 0.94 -4.39
C ASN A 63 2.49 1.92 -4.13
N PHE A 64 3.69 1.40 -3.95
CA PHE A 64 4.88 2.23 -3.85
C PHE A 64 6.12 1.37 -4.09
N VAL A 65 7.24 2.05 -4.31
CA VAL A 65 8.52 1.38 -4.55
C VAL A 65 9.49 1.81 -3.46
N VAL A 66 10.24 0.85 -2.94
CA VAL A 66 11.25 1.10 -1.91
C VAL A 66 12.53 0.35 -2.24
N GLY A 67 13.61 0.72 -1.59
CA GLY A 67 14.81 -0.09 -1.60
C GLY A 67 14.58 -1.38 -0.84
N GLU A 68 15.31 -2.41 -1.21
CA GLU A 68 15.17 -3.73 -0.59
C GLU A 68 15.33 -3.67 0.93
N GLU A 69 16.23 -2.82 1.40
CA GLU A 69 16.50 -2.66 2.82
C GLU A 69 15.33 -2.10 3.61
N ASP A 70 14.39 -1.45 2.94
CA ASP A 70 13.24 -0.84 3.61
C ASP A 70 11.97 -1.68 3.54
N VAL A 71 12.02 -2.82 2.84
CA VAL A 71 10.84 -3.65 2.64
C VAL A 71 10.22 -4.11 3.95
N GLN A 72 11.03 -4.66 4.84
CA GLN A 72 10.50 -5.22 6.07
C GLN A 72 9.83 -4.16 6.92
N GLN A 73 10.43 -2.99 7.00
CA GLN A 73 9.88 -1.88 7.76
C GLN A 73 8.54 -1.44 7.18
N ALA A 74 8.45 -1.38 5.86
CA ALA A 74 7.20 -1.01 5.20
C ALA A 74 6.11 -2.06 5.42
N VAL A 75 6.46 -3.34 5.31
CA VAL A 75 5.51 -4.43 5.54
C VAL A 75 5.00 -4.40 6.97
N ASP A 76 5.89 -4.22 7.94
CA ASP A 76 5.50 -4.16 9.34
C ASP A 76 4.55 -2.99 9.61
N ALA A 77 4.82 -1.84 9.00
CA ALA A 77 3.96 -0.68 9.16
C ALA A 77 2.55 -0.94 8.62
N ILE A 78 2.46 -1.58 7.45
CA ILE A 78 1.17 -1.90 6.86
C ILE A 78 0.42 -2.94 7.70
N GLN A 79 1.10 -4.01 8.10
CA GLN A 79 0.46 -5.05 8.91
C GLN A 79 -0.07 -4.51 10.22
N ARG A 80 0.73 -3.73 10.89
CA ARG A 80 0.36 -3.17 12.19
C ARG A 80 -0.88 -2.29 12.11
N THR A 81 -1.03 -1.56 11.02
CA THR A 81 -2.13 -0.60 10.90
C THR A 81 -3.34 -1.14 10.16
N ALA A 82 -3.15 -2.14 9.31
CA ALA A 82 -4.25 -2.66 8.49
C ALA A 82 -4.88 -3.94 9.01
N ALA A 83 -4.18 -4.70 9.84
CA ALA A 83 -4.68 -5.99 10.30
C ALA A 83 -5.80 -5.84 11.32
N THR A 84 -6.87 -6.62 11.15
CA THR A 84 -7.92 -6.75 12.15
C THR A 84 -7.93 -8.15 12.75
N GLY A 85 -7.26 -9.10 12.10
CA GLY A 85 -7.30 -10.49 12.48
C GLY A 85 -8.43 -11.27 11.85
N ASN A 86 -9.26 -10.60 11.06
CA ASN A 86 -10.41 -11.23 10.42
C ASN A 86 -10.15 -11.48 8.95
N GLN A 87 -10.93 -12.35 8.36
CA GLN A 87 -10.89 -12.55 6.92
C GLN A 87 -11.21 -11.23 6.22
N GLY A 88 -10.54 -10.99 5.11
CA GLY A 88 -10.78 -9.78 4.36
C GLY A 88 -9.78 -8.67 4.64
N ASP A 89 -8.81 -8.91 5.50
CA ASP A 89 -7.77 -7.91 5.78
C ASP A 89 -6.92 -7.57 4.57
N GLY A 90 -6.80 -8.51 3.64
CA GLY A 90 -6.06 -8.27 2.41
C GLY A 90 -4.72 -8.99 2.37
N ALA A 91 -3.86 -8.51 1.49
CA ALA A 91 -2.56 -9.14 1.27
C ALA A 91 -1.56 -8.10 0.81
N ILE A 92 -0.30 -8.41 0.99
CA ILE A 92 0.81 -7.58 0.54
C ILE A 92 1.62 -8.38 -0.45
N PHE A 93 1.84 -7.84 -1.64
CA PHE A 93 2.67 -8.44 -2.67
C PHE A 93 3.95 -7.65 -2.81
N ILE A 94 5.06 -8.37 -2.90
CA ILE A 94 6.37 -7.76 -3.06
C ILE A 94 6.97 -8.33 -4.33
N SER A 95 7.37 -7.46 -5.23
CA SER A 95 7.97 -7.88 -6.49
C SER A 95 9.23 -7.08 -6.79
N PRO A 96 10.17 -7.69 -7.53
CA PRO A 96 11.36 -6.96 -7.93
C PRO A 96 11.03 -5.92 -8.98
N VAL A 97 11.73 -4.81 -8.92
CA VAL A 97 11.65 -3.76 -9.93
C VAL A 97 12.99 -3.74 -10.65
N GLU A 98 12.97 -4.05 -11.93
CA GLU A 98 14.22 -4.07 -12.69
C GLU A 98 14.85 -2.70 -12.78
N ASN A 99 14.03 -1.69 -12.97
CA ASN A 99 14.52 -0.32 -13.02
C ASN A 99 13.38 0.63 -12.72
N LEU A 100 13.72 1.80 -12.25
CA LEU A 100 12.80 2.90 -12.01
C LEU A 100 13.38 4.11 -12.72
N ILE A 101 12.59 4.75 -13.55
CA ILE A 101 13.05 5.91 -14.31
C ILE A 101 12.10 7.05 -14.01
N ARG A 102 12.63 8.15 -13.52
CA ARG A 102 11.82 9.33 -13.24
C ARG A 102 11.60 10.08 -14.54
N ILE A 103 10.36 10.27 -14.90
CA ILE A 103 10.02 10.86 -16.18
C ILE A 103 10.57 12.28 -16.32
N SER A 104 10.47 13.07 -15.27
CA SER A 104 10.84 14.48 -15.34
C SER A 104 12.35 14.71 -15.47
N THR A 105 13.15 13.86 -14.89
CA THR A 105 14.60 14.06 -14.82
C THR A 105 15.40 13.04 -15.59
N GLY A 106 14.84 11.86 -15.87
CA GLY A 106 15.56 10.76 -16.46
C GLY A 106 16.43 10.01 -15.49
N GLU A 107 16.41 10.36 -14.21
CA GLU A 107 17.16 9.63 -13.21
C GLU A 107 16.66 8.20 -13.11
N GLU A 108 17.60 7.28 -12.82
CA GLU A 108 17.29 5.85 -12.79
C GLU A 108 17.75 5.21 -11.49
N GLY A 109 17.11 4.09 -11.19
CA GLY A 109 17.50 3.26 -10.05
C GLY A 109 17.26 3.96 -8.73
N ASP A 110 18.20 3.79 -7.81
CA ASP A 110 18.05 4.33 -6.46
C ASP A 110 17.92 5.84 -6.46
N GLU A 111 18.57 6.50 -7.39
CA GLU A 111 18.50 7.95 -7.48
C GLU A 111 17.09 8.43 -7.84
N ALA A 112 16.33 7.61 -8.55
CA ALA A 112 14.96 7.95 -8.93
C ALA A 112 13.98 7.83 -7.78
N LEU A 113 14.33 7.10 -6.71
CA LEU A 113 13.45 6.94 -5.56
C LEU A 113 13.30 8.23 -4.77
N THR A 114 14.37 8.99 -4.69
CA THR A 114 14.34 10.25 -3.96
C THR A 114 14.86 11.34 -4.85
N TYR A 115 14.20 12.46 -4.83
CA TYR A 115 14.72 13.62 -5.51
C TYR A 115 14.34 14.85 -4.69
N GLU A 116 15.04 15.92 -4.94
CA GLU A 116 14.97 17.10 -4.09
C GLU A 116 13.56 17.63 -3.85
N GLY A 117 12.71 17.52 -4.82
CA GLY A 117 11.34 18.00 -4.70
C GLY A 117 10.43 17.17 -3.81
N GLU A 118 10.80 15.90 -3.57
CA GLU A 118 9.98 15.01 -2.77
C GLU A 118 10.51 14.79 -1.38
N ILE A 119 11.58 15.43 -1.11
CA ILE A 119 12.27 15.20 0.08
C ILE A 119 11.47 15.35 1.25
N ASP A 120 11.58 14.28 1.95
CA ASP A 120 11.40 14.26 3.36
C ASP A 120 10.31 15.17 3.80
N ILE A 121 9.07 14.72 3.56
CA ILE A 121 7.93 15.43 4.08
C ILE A 121 8.09 15.65 5.58
N ALA A 122 8.71 14.69 6.28
CA ALA A 122 9.01 14.85 7.70
C ALA A 122 9.95 16.01 7.95
N GLU A 123 11.02 16.11 7.16
CA GLU A 123 11.93 17.23 7.27
C GLU A 123 11.25 18.54 6.89
N HIS A 124 10.43 18.49 5.88
CA HIS A 124 9.67 19.64 5.43
C HIS A 124 8.69 20.13 6.49
N GLN A 125 8.05 19.22 7.17
CA GLN A 125 7.14 19.54 8.25
C GLN A 125 7.86 20.14 9.43
N VAL A 126 9.02 19.62 9.75
CA VAL A 126 9.84 20.18 10.81
C VAL A 126 10.20 21.63 10.51
N ARG A 127 10.55 21.91 9.25
CA ARG A 127 10.86 23.29 8.85
C ARG A 127 9.65 24.20 8.92
N ARG A 128 8.47 23.69 8.69
CA ARG A 128 7.25 24.49 8.81
C ARG A 128 6.93 24.82 10.24
N ASP A 129 7.28 23.94 11.14
CA ASP A 129 7.03 24.13 12.55
C ASP A 129 7.98 25.14 13.18
N ASP A 130 9.06 25.43 12.50
CA ASP A 130 9.97 26.47 12.90
C ASP A 130 9.41 27.84 12.53
#